data_e8d33e27dc35bb4159b2872cf936ec6f
#
_entry.id   e8d33e27dc35bb4159b2872cf936ec6f
#
_cell.length_a   1.000
_cell.length_b   1.000
_cell.length_c   1.000
_cell.angle_alpha   90.00
_cell.angle_beta   90.00
_cell.angle_gamma   90.00
#
_symmetry.space_group_name_H-M   'P 1'
#
loop_
_entity.id
_entity.type
_entity.pdbx_description
1 polymer ?
#
loop_
_entity_poly.entity_id
_entity_poly.type
_entity_poly.pdbx_seq_one_letter_code
_entity_poly.pdbx_strand_id
1 'polypeptide(L)'
;MNWIESLQKAIQYIEEHLLENVTIEQIAAQAHISPFYFQRTFTLLTDVTVFEYIRRRRLTLAAHELVQSEQKIIDLAYKYGYDTPESFSKAFRRQHGVAPSEVRKSSTSVKSYNRLAIQVSLKGAEPMDYKIVEQAAFTLVGIKQAYSYADGENLREIPKMWEEAYANGTEDRLLALNNGAIQGLLGVCVDQTEIEEKQMEYWIGTAYHGEIPEGLSSLTIPASKWSVFEVKGPLPESLQNLWKQIVSEWFPSNPYEHAGTPELEVYAGPDHAPQIWIPIK
;
A
#
# COMPACT_ATOMS: atom_id res chain seq x y z
N MET A 1 -7.03 20.23 -2.84
CA MET A 1 -5.86 20.24 -1.91
C MET A 1 -4.72 19.55 -2.63
N ASN A 2 -3.51 20.10 -2.59
CA ASN A 2 -2.37 19.47 -3.28
C ASN A 2 -2.07 18.09 -2.61
N TRP A 3 -1.87 17.05 -3.41
CA TRP A 3 -1.52 15.71 -2.96
C TRP A 3 -0.34 15.68 -1.96
N ILE A 4 0.70 16.47 -2.22
CA ILE A 4 1.88 16.60 -1.34
C ILE A 4 1.48 17.13 0.03
N GLU A 5 0.61 18.15 0.08
CA GLU A 5 0.09 18.69 1.35
C GLU A 5 -0.73 17.66 2.13
N SER A 6 -1.53 16.86 1.43
CA SER A 6 -2.33 15.79 2.03
C SER A 6 -1.44 14.73 2.67
N LEU A 7 -0.42 14.27 1.94
CA LEU A 7 0.54 13.30 2.47
C LEU A 7 1.34 13.88 3.66
N GLN A 8 1.73 15.14 3.58
CA GLN A 8 2.44 15.82 4.66
C GLN A 8 1.61 15.93 5.94
N LYS A 9 0.29 16.20 5.83
CA LYS A 9 -0.63 16.20 6.97
C LYS A 9 -0.74 14.83 7.62
N ALA A 10 -0.84 13.76 6.81
CA ALA A 10 -0.87 12.41 7.34
C ALA A 10 0.43 12.02 8.06
N ILE A 11 1.59 12.37 7.51
CA ILE A 11 2.90 12.14 8.18
C ILE A 11 2.99 12.96 9.46
N GLN A 12 2.50 14.20 9.46
CA GLN A 12 2.48 15.05 10.65
C GLN A 12 1.59 14.44 11.73
N TYR A 13 0.40 13.99 11.37
CA TYR A 13 -0.51 13.32 12.29
C TYR A 13 0.12 12.07 12.93
N ILE A 14 0.80 11.23 12.14
CA ILE A 14 1.54 10.07 12.66
C ILE A 14 2.57 10.52 13.71
N GLU A 15 3.37 11.54 13.42
CA GLU A 15 4.43 11.99 14.33
C GLU A 15 3.89 12.60 15.63
N GLU A 16 2.76 13.30 15.56
CA GLU A 16 2.10 13.90 16.73
C GLU A 16 1.45 12.84 17.64
N HIS A 17 1.06 11.68 17.07
CA HIS A 17 0.35 10.61 17.78
C HIS A 17 1.16 9.31 17.90
N LEU A 18 2.50 9.38 17.81
CA LEU A 18 3.37 8.19 17.86
C LEU A 18 3.18 7.32 19.11
N LEU A 19 2.78 7.89 20.23
CA LEU A 19 2.58 7.16 21.48
C LEU A 19 1.14 6.66 21.67
N GLU A 20 0.25 7.01 20.76
CA GLU A 20 -1.16 6.63 20.80
C GLU A 20 -1.43 5.42 19.91
N ASN A 21 -2.58 4.78 20.13
CA ASN A 21 -3.00 3.68 19.27
C ASN A 21 -3.75 4.25 18.05
N VAL A 22 -3.00 4.73 17.04
CA VAL A 22 -3.57 5.28 15.81
C VAL A 22 -3.92 4.17 14.83
N THR A 23 -5.08 4.34 14.17
CA THR A 23 -5.51 3.45 13.10
C THR A 23 -5.17 4.02 11.73
N ILE A 24 -5.16 3.18 10.71
CA ILE A 24 -4.87 3.60 9.35
C ILE A 24 -5.96 4.53 8.79
N GLU A 25 -7.21 4.32 9.21
CA GLU A 25 -8.35 5.14 8.85
C GLU A 25 -8.18 6.58 9.34
N GLN A 26 -7.73 6.74 10.60
CA GLN A 26 -7.45 8.05 11.18
C GLN A 26 -6.34 8.78 10.42
N ILE A 27 -5.29 8.05 10.05
CA ILE A 27 -4.16 8.59 9.29
C ILE A 27 -4.59 8.97 7.87
N ALA A 28 -5.28 8.07 7.16
CA ALA A 28 -5.74 8.28 5.78
C ALA A 28 -6.77 9.41 5.68
N ALA A 29 -7.62 9.58 6.71
CA ALA A 29 -8.57 10.68 6.79
C ALA A 29 -7.89 12.06 6.75
N GLN A 30 -6.65 12.20 7.29
CA GLN A 30 -5.89 13.44 7.22
C GLN A 30 -5.47 13.78 5.79
N ALA A 31 -5.31 12.77 4.95
CA ALA A 31 -5.00 12.93 3.54
C ALA A 31 -6.25 12.97 2.64
N HIS A 32 -7.45 12.76 3.19
CA HIS A 32 -8.73 12.68 2.45
C HIS A 32 -8.74 11.59 1.37
N ILE A 33 -8.11 10.46 1.64
CA ILE A 33 -8.03 9.30 0.74
C ILE A 33 -8.37 8.02 1.50
N SER A 34 -8.62 6.92 0.75
CA SER A 34 -8.92 5.64 1.39
C SER A 34 -7.70 5.09 2.14
N PRO A 35 -7.92 4.31 3.20
CA PRO A 35 -6.85 3.63 3.95
C PRO A 35 -5.93 2.80 3.06
N PHE A 36 -6.50 2.06 2.11
CA PHE A 36 -5.74 1.28 1.14
C PHE A 36 -4.81 2.15 0.28
N TYR A 37 -5.39 3.18 -0.35
CA TYR A 37 -4.62 4.07 -1.22
C TYR A 37 -3.50 4.77 -0.46
N PHE A 38 -3.77 5.19 0.78
CA PHE A 38 -2.75 5.78 1.64
C PHE A 38 -1.61 4.80 1.92
N GLN A 39 -1.90 3.59 2.39
CA GLN A 39 -0.88 2.60 2.73
C GLN A 39 -0.03 2.21 1.52
N ARG A 40 -0.68 1.96 0.38
CA ARG A 40 0.01 1.61 -0.86
C ARG A 40 0.93 2.74 -1.30
N THR A 41 0.41 3.95 -1.37
CA THR A 41 1.17 5.14 -1.74
C THR A 41 2.33 5.40 -0.80
N PHE A 42 2.07 5.32 0.50
CA PHE A 42 3.11 5.49 1.50
C PHE A 42 4.23 4.47 1.31
N THR A 43 3.88 3.19 1.13
CA THR A 43 4.88 2.12 0.93
C THR A 43 5.64 2.31 -0.38
N LEU A 44 4.97 2.68 -1.46
CA LEU A 44 5.62 2.95 -2.75
C LEU A 44 6.64 4.10 -2.68
N LEU A 45 6.34 5.14 -1.90
CA LEU A 45 7.20 6.31 -1.77
C LEU A 45 8.35 6.14 -0.77
N THR A 46 8.16 5.30 0.25
CA THR A 46 9.08 5.19 1.39
C THR A 46 9.80 3.85 1.50
N ASP A 47 9.38 2.86 0.70
CA ASP A 47 9.83 1.46 0.74
C ASP A 47 9.62 0.78 2.11
N VAL A 48 8.75 1.36 2.97
CA VAL A 48 8.34 0.78 4.26
C VAL A 48 6.84 0.92 4.48
N THR A 49 6.23 0.01 5.23
CA THR A 49 4.82 0.14 5.59
C THR A 49 4.62 1.25 6.64
N VAL A 50 3.39 1.79 6.73
CA VAL A 50 3.04 2.82 7.73
C VAL A 50 3.36 2.34 9.16
N PHE A 51 2.98 1.12 9.50
CA PHE A 51 3.20 0.56 10.84
C PHE A 51 4.67 0.24 11.11
N GLU A 52 5.43 -0.16 10.08
CA GLU A 52 6.87 -0.31 10.21
C GLU A 52 7.54 1.06 10.46
N TYR A 53 7.09 2.11 9.77
CA TYR A 53 7.57 3.47 10.04
C TYR A 53 7.28 3.90 11.48
N ILE A 54 6.04 3.75 11.96
CA ILE A 54 5.65 4.07 13.34
C ILE A 54 6.51 3.29 14.33
N ARG A 55 6.69 1.99 14.11
CA ARG A 55 7.53 1.14 14.96
C ARG A 55 8.97 1.62 15.03
N ARG A 56 9.58 1.95 13.87
CA ARG A 56 10.95 2.45 13.80
C ARG A 56 11.10 3.79 14.52
N ARG A 57 10.14 4.68 14.38
CA ARG A 57 10.12 5.97 15.08
C ARG A 57 10.00 5.80 16.59
N ARG A 58 9.06 4.96 17.05
CA ARG A 58 8.88 4.63 18.47
C ARG A 58 10.16 4.10 19.09
N LEU A 59 10.82 3.13 18.48
CA LEU A 59 12.06 2.56 18.97
C LEU A 59 13.22 3.57 18.97
N THR A 60 13.25 4.48 18.00
CA THR A 60 14.24 5.56 17.98
C THR A 60 14.04 6.53 19.15
N LEU A 61 12.79 6.95 19.41
CA LEU A 61 12.48 7.80 20.57
C LEU A 61 12.74 7.09 21.89
N ALA A 62 12.43 5.80 21.99
CA ALA A 62 12.75 4.97 23.15
C ALA A 62 14.26 4.91 23.41
N ALA A 63 15.08 4.79 22.37
CA ALA A 63 16.54 4.81 22.51
C ALA A 63 17.05 6.15 23.04
N HIS A 64 16.52 7.26 22.55
CA HIS A 64 16.86 8.60 23.07
C HIS A 64 16.47 8.74 24.55
N GLU A 65 15.27 8.31 24.93
CA GLU A 65 14.80 8.40 26.30
C GLU A 65 15.57 7.48 27.26
N LEU A 66 15.98 6.29 26.78
CA LEU A 66 16.83 5.39 27.56
C LEU A 66 18.19 6.02 27.93
N VAL A 67 18.76 6.86 27.06
CA VAL A 67 20.01 7.58 27.31
C VAL A 67 19.82 8.75 28.29
N GLN A 68 18.65 9.40 28.20
CA GLN A 68 18.39 10.65 28.93
C GLN A 68 17.68 10.46 30.28
N SER A 69 17.14 9.27 30.56
CA SER A 69 16.33 9.03 31.76
C SER A 69 16.70 7.73 32.47
N GLU A 70 16.39 7.68 33.77
CA GLU A 70 16.50 6.48 34.61
C GLU A 70 15.19 5.64 34.66
N GLN A 71 14.25 5.88 33.73
CA GLN A 71 12.97 5.13 33.69
C GLN A 71 13.23 3.65 33.51
N LYS A 72 12.40 2.80 34.12
CA LYS A 72 12.52 1.35 33.97
C LYS A 72 12.21 0.94 32.52
N ILE A 73 12.91 -0.08 32.03
CA ILE A 73 12.70 -0.61 30.67
C ILE A 73 11.24 -1.07 30.48
N ILE A 74 10.60 -1.60 31.53
CA ILE A 74 9.20 -2.02 31.52
C ILE A 74 8.27 -0.83 31.25
N ASP A 75 8.51 0.32 31.91
CA ASP A 75 7.67 1.52 31.73
C ASP A 75 7.82 2.09 30.32
N LEU A 76 9.05 2.07 29.80
CA LEU A 76 9.31 2.47 28.42
C LEU A 76 8.67 1.50 27.40
N ALA A 77 8.68 0.21 27.67
CA ALA A 77 8.02 -0.77 26.80
C ALA A 77 6.53 -0.43 26.63
N TYR A 78 5.81 -0.25 27.74
CA TYR A 78 4.39 0.14 27.70
C TYR A 78 4.16 1.51 27.08
N LYS A 79 4.99 2.51 27.41
CA LYS A 79 4.90 3.86 26.83
C LYS A 79 5.00 3.85 25.31
N TYR A 80 5.86 2.99 24.76
CA TYR A 80 6.09 2.89 23.31
C TYR A 80 5.22 1.84 22.62
N GLY A 81 4.14 1.37 23.29
CA GLY A 81 3.09 0.54 22.71
C GLY A 81 3.43 -0.94 22.59
N TYR A 82 4.26 -1.47 23.50
CA TYR A 82 4.55 -2.90 23.61
C TYR A 82 3.84 -3.51 24.81
N ASP A 83 3.19 -4.66 24.61
CA ASP A 83 2.46 -5.35 25.66
C ASP A 83 3.39 -6.00 26.70
N THR A 84 4.64 -6.29 26.33
CA THR A 84 5.62 -6.91 27.21
C THR A 84 7.02 -6.32 27.04
N PRO A 85 7.84 -6.27 28.12
CA PRO A 85 9.25 -5.85 28.04
C PRO A 85 10.10 -6.75 27.13
N GLU A 86 9.73 -8.03 26.99
CA GLU A 86 10.42 -9.02 26.17
C GLU A 86 10.21 -8.70 24.68
N SER A 87 8.97 -8.42 24.27
CA SER A 87 8.63 -8.02 22.89
C SER A 87 9.32 -6.71 22.51
N PHE A 88 9.33 -5.72 23.42
CA PHE A 88 10.07 -4.49 23.28
C PHE A 88 11.56 -4.75 23.10
N SER A 89 12.17 -5.52 24.01
CA SER A 89 13.62 -5.80 23.97
C SER A 89 14.05 -6.52 22.69
N LYS A 90 13.21 -7.45 22.21
CA LYS A 90 13.42 -8.16 20.94
C LYS A 90 13.38 -7.21 19.75
N ALA A 91 12.36 -6.36 19.68
CA ALA A 91 12.19 -5.38 18.61
C ALA A 91 13.33 -4.33 18.64
N PHE A 92 13.67 -3.86 19.82
CA PHE A 92 14.74 -2.89 20.04
C PHE A 92 16.11 -3.45 19.60
N ARG A 93 16.45 -4.69 20.00
CA ARG A 93 17.68 -5.34 19.56
C ARG A 93 17.70 -5.56 18.06
N ARG A 94 16.59 -5.93 17.46
CA ARG A 94 16.48 -6.09 16.00
C ARG A 94 16.78 -4.78 15.27
N GLN A 95 16.33 -3.63 15.79
CA GLN A 95 16.55 -2.32 15.17
C GLN A 95 17.97 -1.77 15.43
N HIS A 96 18.39 -1.77 16.70
CA HIS A 96 19.59 -1.06 17.13
C HIS A 96 20.84 -1.96 17.20
N GLY A 97 20.66 -3.29 17.15
CA GLY A 97 21.75 -4.27 17.27
C GLY A 97 22.17 -4.57 18.72
N VAL A 98 21.63 -3.82 19.70
CA VAL A 98 21.99 -3.91 21.13
C VAL A 98 20.73 -3.96 21.98
N ALA A 99 20.83 -4.50 23.21
CA ALA A 99 19.70 -4.54 24.13
C ALA A 99 19.45 -3.16 24.78
N PRO A 100 18.19 -2.86 25.20
CA PRO A 100 17.89 -1.60 25.89
C PRO A 100 18.74 -1.35 27.14
N SER A 101 19.07 -2.40 27.89
CA SER A 101 19.94 -2.32 29.08
C SER A 101 21.39 -1.99 28.79
N GLU A 102 21.86 -2.27 27.57
CA GLU A 102 23.24 -2.00 27.16
C GLU A 102 23.41 -0.54 26.76
N VAL A 103 22.39 0.09 26.19
CA VAL A 103 22.41 1.50 25.76
C VAL A 103 22.72 2.44 26.91
N ARG A 104 22.27 2.15 28.16
CA ARG A 104 22.55 2.95 29.35
C ARG A 104 23.99 2.86 29.84
N LYS A 105 24.64 1.74 29.58
CA LYS A 105 25.91 1.39 30.24
C LYS A 105 27.16 1.91 29.52
N SER A 106 27.04 2.33 28.27
CA SER A 106 28.20 2.72 27.48
C SER A 106 27.80 3.66 26.32
N SER A 107 28.77 4.30 25.72
CA SER A 107 28.65 5.09 24.47
C SER A 107 28.28 4.18 23.28
N THR A 108 27.19 3.42 23.39
CA THR A 108 26.77 2.45 22.40
C THR A 108 26.08 3.17 21.26
N SER A 109 26.49 2.89 20.03
CA SER A 109 25.83 3.42 18.84
C SER A 109 24.44 2.82 18.66
N VAL A 110 23.43 3.65 18.47
CA VAL A 110 22.06 3.26 18.16
C VAL A 110 21.65 3.82 16.81
N LYS A 111 20.81 3.08 16.06
CA LYS A 111 20.30 3.54 14.78
C LYS A 111 19.15 4.52 15.00
N SER A 112 19.23 5.71 14.38
CA SER A 112 18.16 6.69 14.39
C SER A 112 17.41 6.67 13.07
N TYR A 113 16.10 6.40 13.12
CA TYR A 113 15.19 6.59 11.98
C TYR A 113 14.53 7.95 12.16
N ASN A 114 14.91 8.90 11.32
CA ASN A 114 14.42 10.26 11.38
C ASN A 114 12.97 10.34 10.90
N ARG A 115 12.31 11.44 11.28
CA ARG A 115 11.01 11.80 10.71
C ARG A 115 11.12 11.91 9.19
N LEU A 116 10.11 11.39 8.48
CA LEU A 116 10.01 11.56 7.03
C LEU A 116 9.82 13.05 6.71
N ALA A 117 10.58 13.53 5.75
CA ALA A 117 10.46 14.85 5.17
C ALA A 117 10.22 14.70 3.67
N ILE A 118 9.16 15.32 3.17
CA ILE A 118 8.88 15.34 1.74
C ILE A 118 9.85 16.34 1.10
N GLN A 119 10.70 15.85 0.22
CA GLN A 119 11.60 16.67 -0.57
C GLN A 119 11.11 16.72 -2.01
N VAL A 120 10.78 17.90 -2.51
CA VAL A 120 10.45 18.10 -3.91
C VAL A 120 11.75 18.32 -4.68
N SER A 121 12.12 17.36 -5.55
CA SER A 121 13.25 17.55 -6.46
C SER A 121 12.72 17.92 -7.84
N LEU A 122 13.26 19.02 -8.42
CA LEU A 122 13.02 19.34 -9.81
C LEU A 122 13.89 18.41 -10.67
N LYS A 123 13.24 17.41 -11.27
CA LYS A 123 13.84 16.58 -12.33
C LYS A 123 13.33 17.07 -13.67
N GLY A 124 14.16 17.00 -14.71
CA GLY A 124 13.71 17.19 -16.08
C GLY A 124 12.64 16.13 -16.37
N ALA A 125 11.42 16.56 -16.68
CA ALA A 125 10.30 15.66 -16.84
C ALA A 125 10.47 14.84 -18.12
N GLU A 126 10.65 13.53 -17.99
CA GLU A 126 10.34 12.62 -19.09
C GLU A 126 8.82 12.56 -19.25
N PRO A 127 8.29 12.62 -20.48
CA PRO A 127 6.84 12.59 -20.68
C PRO A 127 6.30 11.22 -20.26
N MET A 128 5.22 11.24 -19.49
CA MET A 128 4.44 10.05 -19.19
C MET A 128 3.26 9.96 -20.15
N ASP A 129 3.24 8.90 -20.94
CA ASP A 129 2.10 8.62 -21.82
C ASP A 129 0.93 8.06 -21.01
N TYR A 130 -0.21 8.69 -21.12
CA TYR A 130 -1.46 8.19 -20.53
C TYR A 130 -2.66 8.54 -21.44
N LYS A 131 -3.75 7.82 -21.26
CA LYS A 131 -5.03 8.13 -21.92
C LYS A 131 -6.13 8.22 -20.89
N ILE A 132 -7.11 9.08 -21.15
CA ILE A 132 -8.33 9.16 -20.35
C ILE A 132 -9.41 8.33 -21.00
N VAL A 133 -10.03 7.44 -20.21
CA VAL A 133 -11.11 6.54 -20.64
C VAL A 133 -12.28 6.68 -19.69
N GLU A 134 -13.49 6.80 -20.22
CA GLU A 134 -14.72 6.66 -19.44
C GLU A 134 -15.22 5.23 -19.59
N GLN A 135 -15.38 4.53 -18.47
CA GLN A 135 -15.87 3.16 -18.44
C GLN A 135 -17.14 3.10 -17.60
N ALA A 136 -18.20 2.56 -18.20
CA ALA A 136 -19.43 2.25 -17.47
C ALA A 136 -19.17 1.18 -16.41
N ALA A 137 -20.07 1.10 -15.41
CA ALA A 137 -19.99 0.04 -14.41
C ALA A 137 -20.01 -1.34 -15.08
N PHE A 138 -19.20 -2.26 -14.58
CA PHE A 138 -19.13 -3.63 -15.09
C PHE A 138 -18.96 -4.63 -13.94
N THR A 139 -19.30 -5.89 -14.21
CA THR A 139 -19.07 -6.98 -13.27
C THR A 139 -17.74 -7.63 -13.53
N LEU A 140 -16.91 -7.74 -12.48
CA LEU A 140 -15.76 -8.60 -12.41
C LEU A 140 -16.20 -9.94 -11.84
N VAL A 141 -15.77 -11.05 -12.44
CA VAL A 141 -15.85 -12.39 -11.83
C VAL A 141 -14.46 -12.93 -11.62
N GLY A 142 -14.23 -13.63 -10.51
CA GLY A 142 -12.91 -14.14 -10.21
C GLY A 142 -12.79 -14.82 -8.86
N ILE A 143 -11.55 -15.06 -8.48
CA ILE A 143 -11.16 -15.49 -7.14
C ILE A 143 -10.76 -14.29 -6.31
N LYS A 144 -10.95 -14.37 -5.00
CA LYS A 144 -10.58 -13.31 -4.07
C LYS A 144 -9.94 -13.88 -2.81
N GLN A 145 -9.08 -13.09 -2.20
CA GLN A 145 -8.49 -13.40 -0.91
C GLN A 145 -8.29 -12.12 -0.11
N ALA A 146 -8.53 -12.23 1.21
CA ALA A 146 -8.24 -11.15 2.14
C ALA A 146 -6.78 -11.22 2.57
N TYR A 147 -6.12 -10.07 2.60
CA TYR A 147 -4.74 -9.92 3.07
C TYR A 147 -4.63 -8.82 4.09
N SER A 148 -3.76 -9.01 5.08
CA SER A 148 -3.44 -7.95 6.03
C SER A 148 -2.47 -6.94 5.42
N TYR A 149 -2.65 -5.67 5.79
CA TYR A 149 -1.62 -4.65 5.55
C TYR A 149 -0.47 -4.72 6.56
N ALA A 150 -0.65 -5.43 7.66
CA ALA A 150 0.36 -5.55 8.68
C ALA A 150 1.62 -6.24 8.12
N ASP A 151 2.76 -5.68 8.45
CA ASP A 151 4.07 -6.21 8.10
C ASP A 151 4.29 -6.51 6.58
N GLY A 152 3.47 -5.91 5.69
CA GLY A 152 3.57 -6.11 4.25
C GLY A 152 3.20 -7.52 3.79
N GLU A 153 2.25 -8.18 4.45
CA GLU A 153 1.76 -9.49 4.06
C GLU A 153 1.22 -9.48 2.63
N ASN A 154 0.39 -8.51 2.30
CA ASN A 154 -0.16 -8.33 0.96
C ASN A 154 0.92 -8.29 -0.14
N LEU A 155 2.07 -7.65 0.11
CA LEU A 155 3.16 -7.55 -0.86
C LEU A 155 3.85 -8.91 -1.11
N ARG A 156 3.80 -9.82 -0.15
CA ARG A 156 4.42 -11.14 -0.25
C ARG A 156 3.45 -12.20 -0.75
N GLU A 157 2.17 -12.08 -0.40
CA GLU A 157 1.19 -13.14 -0.67
C GLU A 157 0.45 -12.92 -2.00
N ILE A 158 0.24 -11.68 -2.45
CA ILE A 158 -0.40 -11.41 -3.76
C ILE A 158 0.37 -12.06 -4.93
N PRO A 159 1.72 -11.97 -5.02
CA PRO A 159 2.44 -12.70 -6.06
C PRO A 159 2.21 -14.21 -6.04
N LYS A 160 2.12 -14.83 -4.86
CA LYS A 160 1.85 -16.26 -4.74
C LYS A 160 0.44 -16.62 -5.20
N MET A 161 -0.56 -15.78 -4.93
CA MET A 161 -1.91 -15.96 -5.44
C MET A 161 -1.94 -16.00 -6.98
N TRP A 162 -1.14 -15.15 -7.64
CA TRP A 162 -0.97 -15.19 -9.09
C TRP A 162 -0.28 -16.49 -9.55
N GLU A 163 0.80 -16.89 -8.89
CA GLU A 163 1.50 -18.16 -9.18
C GLU A 163 0.57 -19.37 -9.04
N GLU A 164 -0.25 -19.40 -7.99
CA GLU A 164 -1.24 -20.46 -7.75
C GLU A 164 -2.35 -20.43 -8.82
N ALA A 165 -2.87 -19.26 -9.18
CA ALA A 165 -3.89 -19.11 -10.22
C ALA A 165 -3.40 -19.60 -11.59
N TYR A 166 -2.14 -19.34 -11.90
CA TYR A 166 -1.47 -19.86 -13.09
C TYR A 166 -1.31 -21.40 -13.02
N ALA A 167 -0.77 -21.91 -11.93
CA ALA A 167 -0.45 -23.33 -11.78
C ALA A 167 -1.68 -24.25 -11.78
N ASN A 168 -2.83 -23.77 -11.29
CA ASN A 168 -4.07 -24.57 -11.18
C ASN A 168 -5.07 -24.32 -12.35
N GLY A 169 -4.70 -23.54 -13.37
CA GLY A 169 -5.52 -23.27 -14.54
C GLY A 169 -6.65 -22.25 -14.33
N THR A 170 -6.66 -21.55 -13.19
CA THR A 170 -7.65 -20.48 -12.93
C THR A 170 -7.52 -19.34 -13.93
N GLU A 171 -6.31 -18.95 -14.33
CA GLU A 171 -6.08 -17.93 -15.36
C GLU A 171 -6.75 -18.28 -16.68
N ASP A 172 -6.52 -19.50 -17.20
CA ASP A 172 -7.11 -19.96 -18.46
C ASP A 172 -8.64 -19.96 -18.38
N ARG A 173 -9.20 -20.42 -17.25
CA ARG A 173 -10.64 -20.39 -17.00
C ARG A 173 -11.19 -18.96 -17.04
N LEU A 174 -10.54 -18.02 -16.39
CA LEU A 174 -10.97 -16.62 -16.36
C LEU A 174 -10.86 -15.96 -17.73
N LEU A 175 -9.78 -16.22 -18.47
CA LEU A 175 -9.62 -15.73 -19.84
C LEU A 175 -10.71 -16.27 -20.77
N ALA A 176 -11.09 -17.53 -20.64
CA ALA A 176 -12.18 -18.13 -21.41
C ALA A 176 -13.56 -17.52 -21.08
N LEU A 177 -13.75 -17.00 -19.87
CA LEU A 177 -14.98 -16.32 -19.45
C LEU A 177 -15.03 -14.85 -19.86
N ASN A 178 -13.93 -14.24 -20.27
CA ASN A 178 -13.86 -12.82 -20.58
C ASN A 178 -14.76 -12.46 -21.76
N ASN A 179 -15.86 -11.76 -21.47
CA ASN A 179 -16.83 -11.27 -22.47
C ASN A 179 -17.26 -9.81 -22.21
N GLY A 180 -16.62 -9.16 -21.24
CA GLY A 180 -16.92 -7.77 -20.88
C GLY A 180 -16.09 -6.75 -21.64
N ALA A 181 -16.23 -5.48 -21.29
CA ALA A 181 -15.63 -4.35 -21.99
C ALA A 181 -14.11 -4.25 -21.84
N ILE A 182 -13.54 -4.78 -20.75
CA ILE A 182 -12.10 -4.82 -20.53
C ILE A 182 -11.62 -6.23 -20.81
N GLN A 183 -10.66 -6.34 -21.74
CA GLN A 183 -10.11 -7.63 -22.14
C GLN A 183 -8.97 -8.07 -21.25
N GLY A 184 -8.91 -9.37 -20.94
CA GLY A 184 -7.84 -9.99 -20.18
C GLY A 184 -8.14 -10.22 -18.69
N LEU A 185 -7.08 -10.46 -17.94
CA LEU A 185 -7.13 -10.62 -16.49
C LEU A 185 -6.97 -9.28 -15.80
N LEU A 186 -7.65 -9.14 -14.69
CA LEU A 186 -7.67 -7.95 -13.87
C LEU A 186 -7.18 -8.30 -12.45
N GLY A 187 -6.13 -7.63 -12.00
CA GLY A 187 -5.76 -7.54 -10.59
C GLY A 187 -6.48 -6.35 -9.96
N VAL A 188 -7.28 -6.57 -8.92
CA VAL A 188 -8.09 -5.51 -8.31
C VAL A 188 -7.91 -5.51 -6.81
N CYS A 189 -7.55 -4.34 -6.27
CA CYS A 189 -7.49 -4.12 -4.84
C CYS A 189 -8.78 -3.44 -4.38
N VAL A 190 -9.48 -4.05 -3.43
CA VAL A 190 -10.69 -3.51 -2.83
C VAL A 190 -10.44 -3.19 -1.38
N ASP A 191 -10.65 -1.93 -1.01
CA ASP A 191 -10.65 -1.52 0.38
C ASP A 191 -12.02 -1.83 0.98
N GLN A 192 -12.06 -2.72 1.97
CA GLN A 192 -13.29 -3.05 2.67
C GLN A 192 -13.33 -2.31 4.01
N THR A 193 -14.11 -1.25 4.05
CA THR A 193 -14.38 -0.48 5.26
C THR A 193 -15.16 -1.25 6.35
N GLU A 194 -15.67 -2.44 6.04
CA GLU A 194 -16.51 -3.25 6.94
C GLU A 194 -15.79 -4.46 7.55
N ILE A 195 -14.58 -4.81 7.10
CA ILE A 195 -13.78 -5.92 7.67
C ILE A 195 -12.78 -5.37 8.66
N GLU A 196 -12.53 -6.12 9.74
CA GLU A 196 -11.62 -5.81 10.84
C GLU A 196 -10.38 -5.01 10.40
N GLU A 197 -10.12 -3.94 11.13
CA GLU A 197 -9.01 -3.00 10.96
C GLU A 197 -7.73 -3.70 10.44
N LYS A 198 -7.31 -3.39 9.20
CA LYS A 198 -6.04 -3.84 8.55
C LYS A 198 -6.16 -4.90 7.47
N GLN A 199 -7.31 -5.13 6.85
CA GLN A 199 -7.46 -6.08 5.76
C GLN A 199 -7.91 -5.41 4.46
N MET A 200 -7.46 -5.97 3.34
CA MET A 200 -7.92 -5.68 1.99
C MET A 200 -8.36 -6.96 1.30
N GLU A 201 -9.28 -6.89 0.36
CA GLU A 201 -9.49 -7.97 -0.59
C GLU A 201 -8.69 -7.72 -1.87
N TYR A 202 -7.91 -8.71 -2.28
CA TYR A 202 -7.31 -8.74 -3.60
C TYR A 202 -8.06 -9.74 -4.49
N TRP A 203 -8.33 -9.31 -5.72
CA TRP A 203 -9.05 -10.11 -6.70
C TRP A 203 -8.17 -10.39 -7.90
N ILE A 204 -8.24 -11.62 -8.40
CA ILE A 204 -7.81 -11.98 -9.76
C ILE A 204 -9.07 -12.38 -10.50
N GLY A 205 -9.41 -11.64 -11.54
CA GLY A 205 -10.67 -11.83 -12.23
C GLY A 205 -10.66 -11.33 -13.65
N THR A 206 -11.84 -11.31 -14.25
CA THR A 206 -12.05 -10.80 -15.60
C THR A 206 -13.40 -10.10 -15.71
N ALA A 207 -13.54 -9.18 -16.67
CA ALA A 207 -14.82 -8.51 -16.95
C ALA A 207 -15.80 -9.51 -17.60
N TYR A 208 -17.00 -9.63 -17.01
CA TYR A 208 -17.94 -10.67 -17.38
C TYR A 208 -19.38 -10.19 -17.38
N HIS A 209 -20.15 -10.72 -18.34
CA HIS A 209 -21.60 -10.58 -18.42
C HIS A 209 -22.26 -11.96 -18.43
N GLY A 210 -23.13 -12.25 -17.47
CA GLY A 210 -23.84 -13.51 -17.35
C GLY A 210 -24.08 -13.93 -15.91
N GLU A 211 -24.56 -15.14 -15.74
CA GLU A 211 -24.69 -15.78 -14.41
C GLU A 211 -23.31 -16.11 -13.86
N ILE A 212 -23.13 -15.88 -12.56
CA ILE A 212 -21.83 -16.10 -11.93
C ILE A 212 -21.48 -17.59 -11.94
N PRO A 213 -20.35 -17.98 -12.56
CA PRO A 213 -19.96 -19.40 -12.64
C PRO A 213 -19.68 -19.97 -11.24
N GLU A 214 -20.00 -21.25 -11.06
CA GLU A 214 -19.78 -21.97 -9.81
C GLU A 214 -18.31 -21.88 -9.38
N GLY A 215 -18.09 -21.61 -8.09
CA GLY A 215 -16.74 -21.49 -7.48
C GLY A 215 -16.05 -20.16 -7.75
N LEU A 216 -16.70 -19.20 -8.42
CA LEU A 216 -16.22 -17.83 -8.57
C LEU A 216 -17.08 -16.85 -7.76
N SER A 217 -16.46 -15.75 -7.38
CA SER A 217 -17.13 -14.59 -6.76
C SER A 217 -17.32 -13.48 -7.78
N SER A 218 -18.20 -12.51 -7.48
CA SER A 218 -18.38 -11.33 -8.31
C SER A 218 -18.19 -10.05 -7.54
N LEU A 219 -17.74 -9.02 -8.24
CA LEU A 219 -17.54 -7.66 -7.76
C LEU A 219 -18.06 -6.68 -8.80
N THR A 220 -18.83 -5.70 -8.39
CA THR A 220 -19.20 -4.59 -9.28
C THR A 220 -18.13 -3.50 -9.22
N ILE A 221 -17.50 -3.24 -10.36
CA ILE A 221 -16.64 -2.07 -10.52
C ILE A 221 -17.50 -0.90 -10.96
N PRO A 222 -17.57 0.20 -10.20
CA PRO A 222 -18.45 1.31 -10.50
C PRO A 222 -18.01 2.05 -11.77
N ALA A 223 -18.95 2.73 -12.41
CA ALA A 223 -18.64 3.63 -13.52
C ALA A 223 -17.66 4.70 -13.05
N SER A 224 -16.63 4.92 -13.81
CA SER A 224 -15.59 5.89 -13.47
C SER A 224 -14.91 6.44 -14.72
N LYS A 225 -14.26 7.59 -14.54
CA LYS A 225 -13.27 8.11 -15.47
C LYS A 225 -11.91 7.59 -15.01
N TRP A 226 -11.12 7.12 -15.95
CA TRP A 226 -9.86 6.45 -15.69
C TRP A 226 -8.70 7.13 -16.41
N SER A 227 -7.60 7.31 -15.73
CA SER A 227 -6.29 7.50 -16.38
C SER A 227 -5.63 6.14 -16.54
N VAL A 228 -5.24 5.83 -17.76
CA VAL A 228 -4.71 4.52 -18.16
C VAL A 228 -3.28 4.69 -18.63
N PHE A 229 -2.38 3.92 -18.02
CA PHE A 229 -0.95 3.94 -18.28
C PHE A 229 -0.49 2.57 -18.79
N GLU A 230 0.34 2.53 -19.82
CA GLU A 230 0.94 1.29 -20.31
C GLU A 230 2.27 1.01 -19.61
N VAL A 231 2.45 -0.23 -19.16
CA VAL A 231 3.71 -0.68 -18.54
C VAL A 231 4.71 -0.99 -19.64
N LYS A 232 5.84 -0.29 -19.65
CA LYS A 232 6.92 -0.49 -20.63
C LYS A 232 8.11 -1.17 -19.95
N GLY A 233 8.40 -2.43 -20.31
CA GLY A 233 9.54 -3.18 -19.80
C GLY A 233 9.18 -4.46 -19.05
N PRO A 234 10.17 -5.14 -18.45
CA PRO A 234 9.96 -6.42 -17.79
C PRO A 234 9.19 -6.30 -16.49
N LEU A 235 8.30 -7.27 -16.24
CA LEU A 235 7.59 -7.42 -14.97
C LEU A 235 8.46 -8.20 -13.97
N PRO A 236 8.31 -7.98 -12.66
CA PRO A 236 7.39 -7.02 -12.02
C PRO A 236 7.95 -5.59 -11.86
N GLU A 237 9.24 -5.37 -12.11
CA GLU A 237 9.93 -4.10 -11.82
C GLU A 237 9.31 -2.89 -12.52
N SER A 238 9.00 -3.03 -13.82
CA SER A 238 8.43 -1.92 -14.61
C SER A 238 7.05 -1.50 -14.09
N LEU A 239 6.24 -2.46 -13.64
CA LEU A 239 4.95 -2.18 -13.04
C LEU A 239 5.10 -1.37 -11.74
N GLN A 240 6.00 -1.80 -10.86
CA GLN A 240 6.26 -1.11 -9.59
C GLN A 240 6.84 0.30 -9.80
N ASN A 241 7.73 0.45 -10.77
CA ASN A 241 8.30 1.75 -11.11
C ASN A 241 7.24 2.70 -11.68
N LEU A 242 6.36 2.20 -12.54
CA LEU A 242 5.27 2.99 -13.09
C LEU A 242 4.30 3.44 -11.98
N TRP A 243 3.97 2.58 -11.03
CA TRP A 243 3.20 2.96 -9.86
C TRP A 243 3.85 4.10 -9.06
N LYS A 244 5.18 4.00 -8.82
CA LYS A 244 5.94 5.07 -8.15
C LYS A 244 5.86 6.38 -8.92
N GLN A 245 6.05 6.36 -10.24
CA GLN A 245 5.99 7.54 -11.10
C GLN A 245 4.58 8.17 -11.12
N ILE A 246 3.53 7.36 -11.23
CA ILE A 246 2.14 7.85 -11.18
C ILE A 246 1.90 8.64 -9.89
N VAL A 247 2.32 8.09 -8.76
CA VAL A 247 2.09 8.71 -7.45
C VAL A 247 2.99 9.91 -7.19
N SER A 248 4.29 9.82 -7.56
CA SER A 248 5.29 10.86 -7.22
C SER A 248 5.42 11.97 -8.26
N GLU A 249 5.04 11.72 -9.51
CA GLU A 249 5.28 12.65 -10.62
C GLU A 249 3.97 13.05 -11.32
N TRP A 250 3.12 12.06 -11.66
CA TRP A 250 1.92 12.34 -12.45
C TRP A 250 0.81 13.03 -11.63
N PHE A 251 0.41 12.48 -10.49
CA PHE A 251 -0.61 13.09 -9.65
C PHE A 251 -0.26 14.52 -9.18
N PRO A 252 0.99 14.80 -8.72
CA PRO A 252 1.37 16.15 -8.33
C PRO A 252 1.35 17.16 -9.47
N SER A 253 1.49 16.71 -10.73
CA SER A 253 1.61 17.54 -11.93
C SER A 253 0.28 17.71 -12.67
N ASN A 254 -0.78 17.01 -12.28
CA ASN A 254 -2.07 17.00 -12.97
C ASN A 254 -3.21 17.45 -12.03
N PRO A 255 -4.30 17.98 -12.60
CA PRO A 255 -5.43 18.51 -11.81
C PRO A 255 -6.36 17.39 -11.27
N TYR A 256 -6.05 16.14 -11.54
CA TYR A 256 -6.89 15.01 -11.17
C TYR A 256 -6.71 14.60 -9.71
N GLU A 257 -7.81 14.16 -9.11
CA GLU A 257 -7.81 13.50 -7.80
C GLU A 257 -8.25 12.05 -7.96
N HIS A 258 -7.78 11.16 -7.07
CA HIS A 258 -8.23 9.78 -7.05
C HIS A 258 -9.72 9.71 -6.70
N ALA A 259 -10.51 8.93 -7.44
CA ALA A 259 -11.96 8.88 -7.25
C ALA A 259 -12.41 8.08 -6.01
N GLY A 260 -11.53 7.30 -5.40
CA GLY A 260 -11.83 6.48 -4.22
C GLY A 260 -12.44 5.11 -4.54
N THR A 261 -12.53 4.74 -5.82
CA THR A 261 -12.94 3.41 -6.27
C THR A 261 -11.73 2.51 -6.52
N PRO A 262 -11.91 1.17 -6.66
CA PRO A 262 -10.78 0.26 -6.88
C PRO A 262 -9.94 0.63 -8.11
N GLU A 263 -8.63 0.42 -8.00
CA GLU A 263 -7.67 0.52 -9.10
C GLU A 263 -7.53 -0.84 -9.78
N LEU A 264 -7.17 -0.82 -11.08
CA LEU A 264 -7.04 -2.05 -11.86
C LEU A 264 -5.62 -2.18 -12.43
N GLU A 265 -5.08 -3.37 -12.36
CA GLU A 265 -3.96 -3.84 -13.16
C GLU A 265 -4.53 -4.75 -14.25
N VAL A 266 -4.35 -4.39 -15.52
CA VAL A 266 -4.97 -5.08 -16.66
C VAL A 266 -3.89 -5.84 -17.44
N TYR A 267 -4.10 -7.14 -17.62
CA TYR A 267 -3.20 -8.05 -18.33
C TYR A 267 -3.93 -8.66 -19.53
N ALA A 268 -3.87 -7.99 -20.68
CA ALA A 268 -4.66 -8.32 -21.87
C ALA A 268 -4.01 -9.42 -22.76
N GLY A 269 -3.02 -10.15 -22.25
CA GLY A 269 -2.34 -11.24 -22.93
C GLY A 269 -0.97 -10.83 -23.51
N PRO A 270 -0.24 -11.78 -24.13
CA PRO A 270 1.17 -11.61 -24.49
C PRO A 270 1.45 -10.54 -25.54
N ASP A 271 0.45 -10.23 -26.38
CA ASP A 271 0.58 -9.24 -27.45
C ASP A 271 0.27 -7.80 -27.01
N HIS A 272 -0.08 -7.61 -25.74
CA HIS A 272 -0.48 -6.32 -25.17
C HIS A 272 0.34 -6.00 -23.93
N ALA A 273 0.83 -4.77 -23.86
CA ALA A 273 1.49 -4.30 -22.66
C ALA A 273 0.48 -4.28 -21.50
N PRO A 274 0.88 -4.72 -20.29
CA PRO A 274 0.06 -4.55 -19.10
C PRO A 274 -0.25 -3.08 -18.86
N GLN A 275 -1.38 -2.80 -18.23
CA GLN A 275 -1.84 -1.43 -17.99
C GLN A 275 -2.19 -1.22 -16.52
N ILE A 276 -2.00 -0.01 -16.05
CA ILE A 276 -2.50 0.49 -14.77
C ILE A 276 -3.66 1.44 -15.07
N TRP A 277 -4.82 1.17 -14.48
CA TRP A 277 -6.01 2.00 -14.58
C TRP A 277 -6.28 2.66 -13.23
N ILE A 278 -6.19 3.97 -13.18
CA ILE A 278 -6.42 4.77 -11.97
C ILE A 278 -7.76 5.50 -12.11
N PRO A 279 -8.71 5.31 -11.19
CA PRO A 279 -9.96 6.04 -11.20
C PRO A 279 -9.73 7.49 -10.77
N ILE A 280 -10.22 8.45 -11.58
CA ILE A 280 -10.00 9.89 -11.38
C ILE A 280 -11.31 10.67 -11.36
N LYS A 281 -11.29 11.81 -10.69
CA LYS A 281 -12.37 12.82 -10.65
C LYS A 281 -11.82 14.23 -10.86
#